data_17914857841a9def264017b0ecfa01bc
#
_entry.id   17914857841a9def264017b0ecfa01bc
#
_cell.length_a   1.000
_cell.length_b   1.000
_cell.length_c   1.000
_cell.angle_alpha   90.00
_cell.angle_beta   90.00
_cell.angle_gamma   90.00
#
_symmetry.space_group_name_H-M   'P 1'
#
loop_
_entity.id
_entity.type
_entity.pdbx_description
1 polymer ?
#
loop_
_entity_poly.entity_id
_entity_poly.type
_entity_poly.pdbx_seq_one_letter_code
_entity_poly.pdbx_strand_id
1 'polypeptide(L)'
;MLDTSQNLIVINGCIRTAQIENCRYEAPNWYCIEFAGNPKKYAYGVDKVLWLKNPESLDPAVYRLAHNGRRLTNIAAIFRFRHSTQTYWHIRFENGTEKSYKGSDLQVTGSCLADPVTNNIFQYLQHVASATVLPGDDGAALLARQYDKVRFVSDETALAAYLNPGLFKPQTYAKRRLIYPFGSNASQLKAVQKAFEHSVSVIQGPPGTGKTQTILNIVANILVAGKTVLVVSNNNSATDNVLEKLNKYEFGFLAAPLGNSDNKQRFIERQESEKHYPEAFASWRADEANQPEFLEQIDRQIELLNNLFAKQERLAIARQELHALETERRHFEREIGVSDYKIALRKPGSILRLTRLWLGLQQFAEDTAFHPDFFGIMRHKLRWIAIRLRSRQLLKGLSRDFFRRDLSAIVSDLQAAIYNARYQVLRAEIAELEASITSQNVEEQTKLLSGWSMQHLKNALHRKYGTDHPKPFFRSEDLYLRAQEVLDE
;
A
#
# COMPACT_ATOMS: atom_id res chain seq x y z
N MET A 1 26.29 -44.07 -17.41
CA MET A 1 25.80 -43.02 -16.48
C MET A 1 24.37 -42.68 -16.83
N LEU A 2 23.53 -42.53 -15.85
CA LEU A 2 22.11 -42.22 -16.09
C LEU A 2 21.97 -40.78 -16.62
N ASP A 3 21.13 -40.58 -17.63
CA ASP A 3 20.90 -39.24 -18.17
C ASP A 3 20.17 -38.37 -17.15
N THR A 4 20.90 -37.41 -16.58
CA THR A 4 20.42 -36.46 -15.54
C THR A 4 19.39 -35.47 -16.08
N SER A 5 19.36 -35.25 -17.39
CA SER A 5 18.36 -34.39 -18.03
C SER A 5 16.98 -35.05 -18.15
N GLN A 6 16.91 -36.39 -18.06
CA GLN A 6 15.67 -37.16 -18.18
C GLN A 6 15.28 -37.86 -16.89
N ASN A 7 16.20 -38.01 -15.93
CA ASN A 7 16.01 -38.76 -14.72
C ASN A 7 16.48 -37.98 -13.48
N LEU A 8 15.71 -38.08 -12.41
CA LEU A 8 16.11 -37.59 -11.09
C LEU A 8 15.82 -38.68 -10.06
N ILE A 9 16.85 -39.08 -9.32
CA ILE A 9 16.77 -40.13 -8.30
C ILE A 9 17.12 -39.52 -6.93
N VAL A 10 16.19 -39.69 -5.99
CA VAL A 10 16.34 -39.30 -4.60
C VAL A 10 16.36 -40.56 -3.74
N ILE A 11 17.41 -40.75 -2.94
CA ILE A 11 17.55 -41.88 -2.03
C ILE A 11 17.61 -41.35 -0.60
N ASN A 12 16.72 -41.81 0.26
CA ASN A 12 16.59 -41.34 1.66
C ASN A 12 16.53 -39.80 1.75
N GLY A 13 15.77 -39.17 0.85
CA GLY A 13 15.61 -37.73 0.82
C GLY A 13 16.79 -36.90 0.25
N CYS A 14 17.88 -37.58 -0.20
CA CYS A 14 19.04 -36.93 -0.83
C CYS A 14 19.06 -37.20 -2.34
N ILE A 15 19.26 -36.15 -3.15
CA ILE A 15 19.41 -36.30 -4.62
C ILE A 15 20.75 -36.97 -4.91
N ARG A 16 20.74 -38.08 -5.63
CA ARG A 16 21.93 -38.90 -5.92
C ARG A 16 22.13 -39.20 -7.41
N THR A 17 21.31 -38.64 -8.31
CA THR A 17 21.28 -38.97 -9.74
C THR A 17 22.66 -38.97 -10.39
N ALA A 18 23.47 -37.91 -10.16
CA ALA A 18 24.80 -37.76 -10.74
C ALA A 18 25.82 -38.85 -10.29
N GLN A 19 25.52 -39.57 -9.22
CA GLN A 19 26.36 -40.64 -8.67
C GLN A 19 25.95 -42.04 -9.13
N ILE A 20 24.81 -42.14 -9.88
CA ILE A 20 24.21 -43.41 -10.26
C ILE A 20 24.58 -43.71 -11.71
N GLU A 21 25.13 -44.92 -11.92
CA GLU A 21 25.40 -45.43 -13.24
C GLU A 21 24.19 -46.18 -13.84
N ASN A 22 23.50 -46.95 -12.99
CA ASN A 22 22.33 -47.69 -13.39
C ASN A 22 21.32 -47.83 -12.24
N CYS A 23 20.03 -47.78 -12.59
CA CYS A 23 18.93 -47.99 -11.65
C CYS A 23 17.86 -48.84 -12.31
N ARG A 24 17.49 -49.98 -11.70
CA ARG A 24 16.44 -50.89 -12.18
C ARG A 24 15.46 -51.21 -11.06
N TYR A 25 14.19 -51.24 -11.43
CA TYR A 25 13.16 -51.79 -10.55
C TYR A 25 13.18 -53.32 -10.60
N GLU A 26 13.24 -53.97 -9.47
CA GLU A 26 13.18 -55.40 -9.30
C GLU A 26 11.97 -55.76 -8.44
N ALA A 27 11.12 -56.66 -9.01
CA ALA A 27 9.95 -57.13 -8.30
C ALA A 27 10.35 -57.93 -7.04
N PRO A 28 9.58 -57.89 -5.90
CA PRO A 28 8.29 -57.22 -5.82
C PRO A 28 8.34 -55.75 -5.35
N ASN A 29 9.38 -55.24 -4.67
CA ASN A 29 9.38 -53.90 -4.11
C ASN A 29 10.77 -53.29 -3.88
N TRP A 30 11.71 -53.49 -4.78
CA TRP A 30 13.10 -53.06 -4.64
C TRP A 30 13.61 -52.33 -5.88
N TYR A 31 14.51 -51.38 -5.66
CA TYR A 31 15.36 -50.80 -6.68
C TYR A 31 16.77 -51.31 -6.53
N CYS A 32 17.35 -51.89 -7.60
CA CYS A 32 18.77 -52.22 -7.70
C CYS A 32 19.52 -51.02 -8.28
N ILE A 33 20.45 -50.45 -7.51
CA ILE A 33 21.18 -49.24 -7.86
C ILE A 33 22.69 -49.55 -7.91
N GLU A 34 23.29 -49.15 -9.03
CA GLU A 34 24.74 -49.24 -9.27
C GLU A 34 25.29 -47.79 -9.25
N PHE A 35 26.26 -47.55 -8.38
CA PHE A 35 26.90 -46.22 -8.27
C PHE A 35 28.15 -46.15 -9.14
N ALA A 36 28.38 -45.04 -9.82
CA ALA A 36 29.52 -44.81 -10.68
C ALA A 36 30.85 -45.06 -9.91
N GLY A 37 31.72 -45.89 -10.53
CA GLY A 37 33.00 -46.26 -9.94
C GLY A 37 32.93 -47.26 -8.78
N ASN A 38 31.78 -47.86 -8.50
CA ASN A 38 31.60 -48.85 -7.47
C ASN A 38 30.97 -50.12 -8.03
N PRO A 39 31.66 -51.29 -8.05
CA PRO A 39 31.15 -52.52 -8.63
C PRO A 39 30.03 -53.18 -7.82
N LYS A 40 29.72 -52.69 -6.63
CA LYS A 40 28.66 -53.24 -5.77
C LYS A 40 27.27 -52.76 -6.21
N LYS A 41 26.31 -53.69 -6.23
CA LYS A 41 24.90 -53.39 -6.41
C LYS A 41 24.23 -53.21 -5.06
N TYR A 42 23.42 -52.19 -4.93
CA TYR A 42 22.71 -51.83 -3.70
C TYR A 42 21.21 -51.97 -3.92
N ALA A 43 20.55 -52.76 -3.05
CA ALA A 43 19.09 -52.89 -3.06
C ALA A 43 18.47 -51.90 -2.06
N TYR A 44 17.52 -51.09 -2.53
CA TYR A 44 16.74 -50.15 -1.73
C TYR A 44 15.27 -50.43 -1.88
N GLY A 45 14.53 -50.37 -0.78
CA GLY A 45 13.07 -50.46 -0.81
C GLY A 45 12.44 -49.31 -1.58
N VAL A 46 11.28 -49.53 -2.17
CA VAL A 46 10.55 -48.49 -2.92
C VAL A 46 10.16 -47.27 -2.08
N ASP A 47 10.04 -47.43 -0.76
CA ASP A 47 9.80 -46.38 0.22
C ASP A 47 11.00 -45.43 0.39
N LYS A 48 12.20 -45.85 0.03
CA LYS A 48 13.46 -45.13 0.17
C LYS A 48 13.94 -44.46 -1.11
N VAL A 49 13.37 -44.82 -2.26
CA VAL A 49 13.81 -44.34 -3.57
C VAL A 49 12.67 -43.66 -4.31
N LEU A 50 12.86 -42.39 -4.62
CA LEU A 50 12.00 -41.64 -5.52
C LEU A 50 12.72 -41.49 -6.87
N TRP A 51 12.20 -42.14 -7.92
CA TRP A 51 12.71 -42.04 -9.27
C TRP A 51 11.73 -41.24 -10.13
N LEU A 52 12.10 -40.02 -10.50
CA LEU A 52 11.34 -39.13 -11.36
C LEU A 52 11.89 -39.17 -12.78
N LYS A 53 11.01 -39.19 -13.76
CA LYS A 53 11.32 -39.27 -15.20
C LYS A 53 10.55 -38.16 -15.95
N ASN A 54 11.01 -37.88 -17.16
CA ASN A 54 10.35 -36.93 -18.08
C ASN A 54 10.09 -35.54 -17.46
N PRO A 55 11.13 -34.78 -17.15
CA PRO A 55 10.96 -33.45 -16.60
C PRO A 55 10.37 -32.47 -17.62
N GLU A 56 9.80 -31.43 -17.12
CA GLU A 56 9.44 -30.28 -17.91
C GLU A 56 10.71 -29.45 -18.19
N SER A 57 11.04 -29.28 -19.48
CA SER A 57 12.13 -28.38 -19.89
C SER A 57 11.64 -26.94 -19.92
N LEU A 58 12.37 -26.05 -19.25
CA LEU A 58 12.04 -24.62 -19.12
C LEU A 58 13.11 -23.78 -19.81
N ASP A 59 12.68 -22.70 -20.45
CA ASP A 59 13.58 -21.75 -21.11
C ASP A 59 14.33 -20.90 -20.06
N PRO A 60 15.66 -20.97 -20.00
CA PRO A 60 16.47 -20.15 -19.10
C PRO A 60 16.28 -18.62 -19.28
N ALA A 61 15.86 -18.16 -20.45
CA ALA A 61 15.59 -16.76 -20.70
C ALA A 61 14.35 -16.25 -19.95
N VAL A 62 13.42 -17.15 -19.65
CA VAL A 62 12.13 -16.83 -18.99
C VAL A 62 12.20 -16.95 -17.48
N TYR A 63 13.19 -17.67 -16.95
CA TYR A 63 13.29 -17.94 -15.52
C TYR A 63 14.59 -17.46 -14.92
N ARG A 64 14.51 -16.87 -13.75
CA ARG A 64 15.65 -16.57 -12.90
C ARG A 64 15.63 -17.45 -11.66
N LEU A 65 16.79 -18.03 -11.36
CA LEU A 65 16.96 -18.93 -10.24
C LEU A 65 17.97 -18.36 -9.26
N ALA A 66 17.66 -18.42 -7.96
CA ALA A 66 18.58 -18.06 -6.89
C ALA A 66 18.66 -19.18 -5.83
N HIS A 67 19.86 -19.45 -5.33
CA HIS A 67 20.13 -20.40 -4.26
C HIS A 67 20.83 -19.68 -3.12
N ASN A 68 20.29 -19.79 -1.91
CA ASN A 68 20.79 -19.08 -0.73
C ASN A 68 20.98 -17.57 -0.94
N GLY A 69 20.02 -16.92 -1.63
CA GLY A 69 20.06 -15.50 -1.93
C GLY A 69 21.04 -15.09 -3.04
N ARG A 70 21.80 -16.03 -3.63
CA ARG A 70 22.71 -15.76 -4.75
C ARG A 70 22.11 -16.23 -6.06
N ARG A 71 22.04 -15.31 -7.04
CA ARG A 71 21.56 -15.62 -8.38
C ARG A 71 22.47 -16.65 -9.07
N LEU A 72 21.85 -17.66 -9.70
CA LEU A 72 22.54 -18.59 -10.58
C LEU A 72 22.63 -17.96 -11.99
N THR A 73 23.82 -17.91 -12.53
CA THR A 73 24.15 -17.31 -13.83
C THR A 73 24.68 -18.36 -14.80
N ASN A 74 24.71 -18.05 -16.10
CA ASN A 74 25.25 -18.92 -17.16
C ASN A 74 24.55 -20.29 -17.21
N ILE A 75 23.20 -20.24 -17.17
CA ILE A 75 22.35 -21.43 -17.22
C ILE A 75 22.07 -21.77 -18.68
N ALA A 76 22.46 -22.98 -19.10
CA ALA A 76 22.20 -23.51 -20.45
C ALA A 76 20.85 -24.22 -20.54
N ALA A 77 20.41 -24.92 -19.48
CA ALA A 77 19.12 -25.63 -19.48
C ALA A 77 18.57 -25.78 -18.03
N ILE A 78 17.25 -25.78 -17.93
CA ILE A 78 16.51 -25.95 -16.68
C ILE A 78 15.51 -27.09 -16.87
N PHE A 79 15.56 -28.07 -15.98
CA PHE A 79 14.63 -29.20 -15.96
C PHE A 79 13.90 -29.25 -14.63
N ARG A 80 12.56 -29.27 -14.68
CA ARG A 80 11.68 -29.30 -13.52
C ARG A 80 11.01 -30.66 -13.38
N PHE A 81 11.26 -31.36 -12.28
CA PHE A 81 10.62 -32.60 -11.90
C PHE A 81 9.57 -32.34 -10.82
N ARG A 82 8.37 -32.85 -10.99
CA ARG A 82 7.27 -32.71 -10.02
C ARG A 82 6.89 -34.05 -9.42
N HIS A 83 6.72 -34.08 -8.10
CA HIS A 83 6.18 -35.24 -7.38
C HIS A 83 5.25 -34.80 -6.26
N SER A 84 3.96 -35.05 -6.39
CA SER A 84 2.94 -34.60 -5.44
C SER A 84 3.05 -33.09 -5.14
N THR A 85 3.43 -32.71 -3.92
CA THR A 85 3.63 -31.32 -3.50
C THR A 85 5.08 -30.86 -3.60
N GLN A 86 6.02 -31.76 -3.94
CA GLN A 86 7.45 -31.44 -4.00
C GLN A 86 7.91 -31.22 -5.44
N THR A 87 8.75 -30.21 -5.61
CA THR A 87 9.41 -29.92 -6.88
C THR A 87 10.91 -30.12 -6.73
N TYR A 88 11.54 -30.65 -7.78
CA TYR A 88 12.99 -30.78 -7.87
C TYR A 88 13.45 -30.15 -9.17
N TRP A 89 14.63 -29.56 -9.13
CA TRP A 89 15.21 -28.84 -10.24
C TRP A 89 16.55 -29.46 -10.60
N HIS A 90 16.78 -29.65 -11.90
CA HIS A 90 18.09 -30.02 -12.45
C HIS A 90 18.53 -28.90 -13.40
N ILE A 91 19.71 -28.35 -13.19
CA ILE A 91 20.22 -27.17 -13.87
C ILE A 91 21.55 -27.57 -14.54
N ARG A 92 21.63 -27.33 -15.83
CA ARG A 92 22.87 -27.44 -16.61
C ARG A 92 23.40 -26.03 -16.88
N PHE A 93 24.66 -25.80 -16.56
CA PHE A 93 25.36 -24.55 -16.80
C PHE A 93 26.10 -24.58 -18.14
N GLU A 94 26.41 -23.39 -18.71
CA GLU A 94 27.13 -23.25 -19.98
C GLU A 94 28.53 -23.87 -19.95
N ASN A 95 29.16 -23.94 -18.79
CA ASN A 95 30.45 -24.59 -18.60
C ASN A 95 30.35 -26.13 -18.54
N GLY A 96 29.18 -26.71 -18.79
CA GLY A 96 28.91 -28.15 -18.76
C GLY A 96 28.71 -28.74 -17.36
N THR A 97 28.82 -27.92 -16.28
CA THR A 97 28.50 -28.45 -14.94
C THR A 97 27.01 -28.57 -14.74
N GLU A 98 26.61 -29.58 -13.93
CA GLU A 98 25.21 -29.85 -13.62
C GLU A 98 25.00 -29.91 -12.12
N LYS A 99 23.88 -29.35 -11.66
CA LYS A 99 23.46 -29.38 -10.25
C LYS A 99 21.98 -29.60 -10.12
N SER A 100 21.61 -30.39 -9.11
CA SER A 100 20.22 -30.64 -8.77
C SER A 100 19.88 -30.04 -7.41
N TYR A 101 18.66 -29.48 -7.29
CA TYR A 101 18.18 -28.79 -6.09
C TYR A 101 16.77 -29.27 -5.73
N LYS A 102 16.44 -29.23 -4.45
CA LYS A 102 15.04 -29.32 -4.00
C LYS A 102 14.35 -27.97 -4.24
N GLY A 103 13.05 -28.00 -4.45
CA GLY A 103 12.27 -26.79 -4.64
C GLY A 103 12.32 -25.80 -3.47
N SER A 104 12.50 -26.34 -2.24
CA SER A 104 12.69 -25.52 -1.02
C SER A 104 13.99 -24.70 -1.01
N ASP A 105 14.99 -25.15 -1.77
CA ASP A 105 16.34 -24.58 -1.73
C ASP A 105 16.58 -23.54 -2.83
N LEU A 106 15.60 -23.42 -3.77
CA LEU A 106 15.66 -22.51 -4.90
C LEU A 106 14.51 -21.49 -4.85
N GLN A 107 14.87 -20.24 -5.03
CA GLN A 107 13.93 -19.17 -5.40
C GLN A 107 13.85 -19.12 -6.93
N VAL A 108 12.63 -19.22 -7.45
CA VAL A 108 12.35 -19.27 -8.89
C VAL A 108 11.42 -18.12 -9.23
N THR A 109 11.87 -17.22 -10.10
CA THR A 109 11.09 -16.08 -10.56
C THR A 109 10.86 -16.18 -12.06
N GLY A 110 9.62 -16.09 -12.50
CA GLY A 110 9.24 -16.04 -13.91
C GLY A 110 9.33 -14.63 -14.49
N SER A 111 9.47 -14.54 -15.82
CA SER A 111 9.31 -13.29 -16.53
C SER A 111 7.87 -13.13 -17.01
N CYS A 112 7.26 -11.98 -16.73
CA CYS A 112 5.93 -11.65 -17.25
C CYS A 112 5.90 -11.60 -18.80
N LEU A 113 7.06 -11.43 -19.43
CA LEU A 113 7.19 -11.42 -20.89
C LEU A 113 7.02 -12.84 -21.52
N ALA A 114 6.93 -13.88 -20.72
CA ALA A 114 6.55 -15.22 -21.19
C ALA A 114 5.06 -15.32 -21.57
N ASP A 115 4.21 -14.43 -21.00
CA ASP A 115 2.80 -14.35 -21.37
C ASP A 115 2.64 -13.62 -22.71
N PRO A 116 1.98 -14.21 -23.72
CA PRO A 116 1.88 -13.62 -25.06
C PRO A 116 1.20 -12.26 -25.08
N VAL A 117 0.17 -12.03 -24.25
CA VAL A 117 -0.55 -10.75 -24.20
C VAL A 117 0.35 -9.67 -23.64
N THR A 118 1.03 -9.97 -22.54
CA THR A 118 1.98 -9.06 -21.88
C THR A 118 3.14 -8.71 -22.80
N ASN A 119 3.70 -9.71 -23.49
CA ASN A 119 4.78 -9.50 -24.43
C ASN A 119 4.36 -8.63 -25.62
N ASN A 120 3.17 -8.83 -26.17
CA ASN A 120 2.65 -7.98 -27.26
C ASN A 120 2.50 -6.52 -26.81
N ILE A 121 2.04 -6.28 -25.58
CA ILE A 121 1.96 -4.91 -25.03
C ILE A 121 3.36 -4.32 -24.87
N PHE A 122 4.32 -5.11 -24.36
CA PHE A 122 5.70 -4.67 -24.22
C PHE A 122 6.34 -4.34 -25.58
N GLN A 123 6.14 -5.17 -26.60
CA GLN A 123 6.60 -4.91 -27.98
C GLN A 123 5.96 -3.65 -28.57
N TYR A 124 4.68 -3.40 -28.29
CA TYR A 124 4.03 -2.15 -28.69
C TYR A 124 4.72 -0.94 -28.06
N LEU A 125 5.05 -1.00 -26.77
CA LEU A 125 5.79 0.07 -26.09
C LEU A 125 7.19 0.26 -26.68
N GLN A 126 7.89 -0.81 -27.07
CA GLN A 126 9.17 -0.73 -27.78
C GLN A 126 9.01 -0.02 -29.13
N HIS A 127 7.94 -0.33 -29.87
CA HIS A 127 7.63 0.32 -31.13
C HIS A 127 7.36 1.82 -30.95
N VAL A 128 6.56 2.19 -29.96
CA VAL A 128 6.30 3.60 -29.59
C VAL A 128 7.59 4.31 -29.20
N ALA A 129 8.45 3.65 -28.42
CA ALA A 129 9.77 4.20 -28.05
C ALA A 129 10.67 4.46 -29.26
N SER A 130 10.60 3.58 -30.26
CA SER A 130 11.35 3.75 -31.53
C SER A 130 10.82 4.89 -32.41
N ALA A 131 9.50 5.13 -32.35
CA ALA A 131 8.86 6.22 -33.11
C ALA A 131 9.02 7.58 -32.40
N THR A 132 9.30 7.58 -31.09
CA THR A 132 9.47 8.80 -30.28
C THR A 132 10.94 9.19 -30.27
N VAL A 133 11.33 10.12 -31.14
CA VAL A 133 12.71 10.60 -31.21
C VAL A 133 12.99 11.55 -30.06
N LEU A 134 13.50 11.01 -28.95
CA LEU A 134 14.22 11.80 -27.94
C LEU A 134 15.70 11.74 -28.32
N PRO A 135 16.28 12.83 -28.85
CA PRO A 135 17.69 12.83 -29.25
C PRO A 135 18.55 12.62 -27.98
N GLY A 136 19.33 11.56 -27.98
CA GLY A 136 20.46 11.42 -27.05
C GLY A 136 21.60 12.34 -27.48
N ASP A 137 22.65 12.45 -26.67
CA ASP A 137 23.86 13.24 -26.99
C ASP A 137 24.51 12.82 -28.32
N ASP A 138 24.24 11.62 -28.80
CA ASP A 138 24.71 11.02 -30.06
C ASP A 138 23.63 10.99 -31.16
N GLY A 139 22.47 11.65 -30.98
CA GLY A 139 21.37 11.71 -31.95
C GLY A 139 20.57 10.42 -32.12
N ALA A 140 20.88 9.39 -31.40
CA ALA A 140 20.18 8.11 -31.47
C ALA A 140 18.98 8.07 -30.52
N ALA A 141 17.97 7.24 -30.85
CA ALA A 141 16.76 7.04 -30.06
C ALA A 141 17.09 6.38 -28.71
N LEU A 142 17.40 7.19 -27.68
CA LEU A 142 17.85 6.71 -26.35
C LEU A 142 16.85 5.75 -25.73
N LEU A 143 15.56 6.07 -25.82
CA LEU A 143 14.49 5.28 -25.22
C LEU A 143 14.38 3.89 -25.86
N ALA A 144 14.42 3.81 -27.19
CA ALA A 144 14.39 2.54 -27.93
C ALA A 144 15.55 1.63 -27.50
N ARG A 145 16.77 2.18 -27.43
CA ARG A 145 17.95 1.42 -27.00
C ARG A 145 17.84 0.89 -25.57
N GLN A 146 17.13 1.58 -24.67
CA GLN A 146 16.90 1.08 -23.31
C GLN A 146 15.86 -0.04 -23.29
N TYR A 147 14.76 0.09 -24.05
CA TYR A 147 13.79 -0.98 -24.19
C TYR A 147 14.38 -2.27 -24.79
N ASP A 148 15.27 -2.15 -25.78
CA ASP A 148 15.93 -3.29 -26.44
C ASP A 148 16.84 -4.09 -25.49
N LYS A 149 17.30 -3.47 -24.40
CA LYS A 149 18.12 -4.14 -23.38
C LYS A 149 17.30 -4.92 -22.36
N VAL A 150 16.00 -4.64 -22.24
CA VAL A 150 15.12 -5.33 -21.30
C VAL A 150 14.77 -6.71 -21.85
N ARG A 151 15.28 -7.76 -21.23
CA ARG A 151 15.07 -9.16 -21.64
C ARG A 151 14.22 -9.94 -20.64
N PHE A 152 14.15 -9.45 -19.40
CA PHE A 152 13.46 -10.11 -18.31
C PHE A 152 12.75 -9.06 -17.46
N VAL A 153 11.49 -9.30 -17.17
CA VAL A 153 10.68 -8.49 -16.23
C VAL A 153 10.03 -9.48 -15.28
N SER A 154 10.40 -9.43 -14.00
CA SER A 154 9.81 -10.32 -13.00
C SER A 154 8.29 -10.15 -12.96
N ASP A 155 7.56 -11.25 -12.86
CA ASP A 155 6.10 -11.30 -12.72
C ASP A 155 5.60 -10.66 -11.41
N GLU A 156 6.47 -10.47 -10.44
CA GLU A 156 6.17 -9.80 -9.17
C GLU A 156 6.34 -8.27 -9.21
N THR A 157 6.84 -7.70 -10.31
CA THR A 157 7.13 -6.27 -10.42
C THR A 157 5.88 -5.42 -10.67
N ALA A 158 5.97 -4.13 -10.31
CA ALA A 158 4.96 -3.14 -10.67
C ALA A 158 4.80 -3.00 -12.19
N LEU A 159 5.88 -3.20 -12.96
CA LEU A 159 5.83 -3.17 -14.42
C LEU A 159 5.00 -4.33 -14.98
N ALA A 160 5.13 -5.54 -14.44
CA ALA A 160 4.28 -6.66 -14.83
C ALA A 160 2.79 -6.36 -14.60
N ALA A 161 2.46 -5.81 -13.43
CA ALA A 161 1.09 -5.39 -13.10
C ALA A 161 0.58 -4.26 -14.02
N TYR A 162 1.45 -3.36 -14.47
CA TYR A 162 1.10 -2.32 -15.42
C TYR A 162 0.84 -2.87 -16.83
N LEU A 163 1.69 -3.80 -17.29
CA LEU A 163 1.57 -4.40 -18.62
C LEU A 163 0.33 -5.30 -18.74
N ASN A 164 -0.02 -6.04 -17.70
CA ASN A 164 -1.20 -6.90 -17.71
C ASN A 164 -1.87 -6.97 -16.32
N PRO A 165 -2.68 -5.95 -15.95
CA PRO A 165 -3.33 -5.90 -14.64
C PRO A 165 -4.39 -7.00 -14.44
N GLY A 166 -4.82 -7.68 -15.50
CA GLY A 166 -5.71 -8.85 -15.45
C GLY A 166 -5.03 -10.10 -14.92
N LEU A 167 -3.76 -10.30 -15.27
CA LEU A 167 -2.95 -11.46 -14.88
C LEU A 167 -2.07 -11.16 -13.66
N PHE A 168 -1.39 -10.02 -13.67
CA PHE A 168 -0.47 -9.60 -12.60
C PHE A 168 -1.12 -8.49 -11.79
N LYS A 169 -1.18 -8.65 -10.47
CA LYS A 169 -1.79 -7.66 -9.58
C LYS A 169 -0.72 -6.95 -8.75
N PRO A 170 -0.88 -5.64 -8.50
CA PRO A 170 -0.02 -4.93 -7.57
C PRO A 170 0.01 -5.62 -6.21
N GLN A 171 1.20 -5.83 -5.67
CA GLN A 171 1.36 -6.47 -4.37
C GLN A 171 0.98 -5.52 -3.24
N THR A 172 0.47 -6.09 -2.16
CA THR A 172 0.19 -5.40 -0.90
C THR A 172 1.11 -5.96 0.18
N TYR A 173 1.75 -5.08 0.95
CA TYR A 173 2.72 -5.44 1.96
C TYR A 173 2.16 -5.18 3.37
N ALA A 174 2.71 -5.88 4.35
CA ALA A 174 2.38 -5.65 5.75
C ALA A 174 2.73 -4.23 6.19
N LYS A 175 1.94 -3.67 7.12
CA LYS A 175 2.23 -2.36 7.72
C LYS A 175 3.63 -2.36 8.33
N ARG A 176 4.37 -1.29 8.04
CA ARG A 176 5.70 -1.03 8.61
C ARG A 176 5.62 0.16 9.56
N ARG A 177 6.55 0.22 10.50
CA ARG A 177 6.79 1.45 11.27
C ARG A 177 7.35 2.51 10.34
N LEU A 178 6.71 3.67 10.31
CA LEU A 178 7.05 4.78 9.43
C LEU A 178 7.43 6.00 10.24
N ILE A 179 8.29 6.84 9.67
CA ILE A 179 8.73 8.11 10.25
C ILE A 179 8.32 9.28 9.36
N TYR A 180 8.17 10.46 9.96
CA TYR A 180 7.70 11.68 9.27
C TYR A 180 8.58 12.90 9.61
N PRO A 181 9.88 12.86 9.29
CA PRO A 181 10.85 13.88 9.71
C PRO A 181 10.58 15.27 9.14
N PHE A 182 9.88 15.35 8.01
CA PHE A 182 9.63 16.60 7.32
C PHE A 182 8.25 17.22 7.63
N GLY A 183 7.58 16.72 8.69
CA GLY A 183 6.22 17.09 9.03
C GLY A 183 5.18 16.42 8.14
N SER A 184 3.91 16.47 8.53
CA SER A 184 2.82 15.84 7.79
C SER A 184 1.47 16.34 8.25
N ASN A 185 0.46 16.24 7.38
CA ASN A 185 -0.94 16.33 7.72
C ASN A 185 -1.65 14.97 7.53
N ALA A 186 -2.95 14.89 7.81
CA ALA A 186 -3.72 13.67 7.72
C ALA A 186 -3.60 12.95 6.38
N SER A 187 -3.74 13.68 5.28
CA SER A 187 -3.67 13.10 3.92
C SER A 187 -2.25 12.65 3.56
N GLN A 188 -1.24 13.39 4.01
CA GLN A 188 0.17 13.05 3.80
C GLN A 188 0.60 11.83 4.60
N LEU A 189 0.17 11.68 5.88
CA LEU A 189 0.38 10.46 6.66
C LEU A 189 -0.17 9.24 5.91
N LYS A 190 -1.41 9.33 5.47
CA LYS A 190 -2.08 8.27 4.71
C LYS A 190 -1.39 7.97 3.38
N ALA A 191 -0.92 9.01 2.67
CA ALA A 191 -0.22 8.86 1.39
C ALA A 191 1.12 8.11 1.57
N VAL A 192 1.93 8.48 2.57
CA VAL A 192 3.18 7.79 2.90
C VAL A 192 2.89 6.34 3.30
N GLN A 193 1.90 6.09 4.15
CA GLN A 193 1.51 4.74 4.54
C GLN A 193 1.14 3.89 3.32
N LYS A 194 0.32 4.41 2.40
CA LYS A 194 -0.08 3.72 1.17
C LYS A 194 1.10 3.42 0.25
N ALA A 195 2.09 4.31 0.18
CA ALA A 195 3.30 4.10 -0.61
C ALA A 195 4.13 2.89 -0.12
N PHE A 196 4.04 2.53 1.17
CA PHE A 196 4.72 1.37 1.75
C PHE A 196 3.84 0.12 1.89
N GLU A 197 2.52 0.27 1.80
CA GLU A 197 1.59 -0.86 1.82
C GLU A 197 1.38 -1.49 0.43
N HIS A 198 1.66 -0.76 -0.65
CA HIS A 198 1.39 -1.19 -2.03
C HIS A 198 2.62 -1.03 -2.92
N SER A 199 2.81 -1.95 -3.86
CA SER A 199 3.88 -1.86 -4.88
C SER A 199 3.67 -0.70 -5.86
N VAL A 200 2.42 -0.24 -6.04
CA VAL A 200 2.06 0.94 -6.84
C VAL A 200 1.12 1.81 -6.04
N SER A 201 1.44 3.10 -5.91
CA SER A 201 0.56 4.09 -5.30
C SER A 201 0.55 5.38 -6.10
N VAL A 202 -0.61 6.02 -6.23
CA VAL A 202 -0.81 7.29 -6.93
C VAL A 202 -1.16 8.36 -5.92
N ILE A 203 -0.35 9.43 -5.86
CA ILE A 203 -0.54 10.56 -4.95
C ILE A 203 -0.90 11.78 -5.77
N GLN A 204 -2.17 12.17 -5.73
CA GLN A 204 -2.69 13.35 -6.39
C GLN A 204 -2.85 14.52 -5.42
N GLY A 205 -2.65 15.73 -5.91
CA GLY A 205 -2.90 16.94 -5.16
C GLY A 205 -2.60 18.19 -5.99
N PRO A 206 -3.37 19.28 -5.84
CA PRO A 206 -3.07 20.56 -6.48
C PRO A 206 -1.74 21.14 -5.99
N PRO A 207 -1.19 22.17 -6.66
CA PRO A 207 -0.03 22.91 -6.16
C PRO A 207 -0.25 23.39 -4.73
N GLY A 208 0.80 23.39 -3.90
CA GLY A 208 0.72 23.85 -2.50
C GLY A 208 0.25 22.82 -1.47
N THR A 209 -0.22 21.63 -1.87
CA THR A 209 -0.70 20.59 -0.93
C THR A 209 0.40 19.82 -0.21
N GLY A 210 1.68 20.17 -0.44
CA GLY A 210 2.81 19.51 0.22
C GLY A 210 3.25 18.19 -0.39
N LYS A 211 3.01 17.95 -1.70
CA LYS A 211 3.49 16.75 -2.41
C LYS A 211 4.98 16.49 -2.22
N THR A 212 5.81 17.54 -2.34
CA THR A 212 7.26 17.40 -2.12
C THR A 212 7.59 16.96 -0.70
N GLN A 213 6.85 17.43 0.30
CA GLN A 213 7.00 17.01 1.70
C GLN A 213 6.66 15.53 1.87
N THR A 214 5.61 15.05 1.19
CA THR A 214 5.25 13.63 1.15
C THR A 214 6.37 12.79 0.51
N ILE A 215 6.93 13.26 -0.62
CA ILE A 215 8.07 12.60 -1.29
C ILE A 215 9.27 12.51 -0.34
N LEU A 216 9.62 13.58 0.36
CA LEU A 216 10.72 13.58 1.33
C LEU A 216 10.51 12.58 2.47
N ASN A 217 9.29 12.46 2.99
CA ASN A 217 8.96 11.45 4.00
C ASN A 217 9.08 10.02 3.44
N ILE A 218 8.67 9.78 2.18
CA ILE A 218 8.87 8.49 1.51
C ILE A 218 10.37 8.20 1.37
N VAL A 219 11.16 9.14 0.87
CA VAL A 219 12.62 9.02 0.75
C VAL A 219 13.26 8.69 2.10
N ALA A 220 12.89 9.40 3.17
CA ALA A 220 13.42 9.14 4.51
C ALA A 220 13.19 7.70 4.97
N ASN A 221 11.97 7.19 4.79
CA ASN A 221 11.64 5.81 5.16
C ASN A 221 12.39 4.76 4.31
N ILE A 222 12.61 5.02 3.02
CA ILE A 222 13.42 4.15 2.15
C ILE A 222 14.87 4.12 2.62
N LEU A 223 15.44 5.28 2.97
CA LEU A 223 16.81 5.39 3.47
C LEU A 223 16.99 4.68 4.82
N VAL A 224 16.04 4.84 5.75
CA VAL A 224 16.05 4.10 7.04
C VAL A 224 15.97 2.59 6.81
N ALA A 225 15.20 2.14 5.81
CA ALA A 225 15.16 0.73 5.42
C ALA A 225 16.45 0.24 4.73
N GLY A 226 17.44 1.11 4.54
CA GLY A 226 18.72 0.77 3.93
C GLY A 226 18.68 0.61 2.42
N LYS A 227 17.61 1.05 1.77
CA LYS A 227 17.38 0.95 0.32
C LYS A 227 17.73 2.24 -0.40
N THR A 228 17.87 2.15 -1.72
CA THR A 228 18.05 3.28 -2.63
C THR A 228 16.70 3.76 -3.17
N VAL A 229 16.65 5.00 -3.65
CA VAL A 229 15.45 5.60 -4.24
C VAL A 229 15.81 6.41 -5.46
N LEU A 230 15.04 6.27 -6.53
CA LEU A 230 15.14 7.06 -7.74
C LEU A 230 13.96 8.02 -7.82
N VAL A 231 14.26 9.32 -7.92
CA VAL A 231 13.26 10.37 -8.14
C VAL A 231 13.39 10.87 -9.57
N VAL A 232 12.34 10.69 -10.37
CA VAL A 232 12.33 11.08 -11.78
C VAL A 232 11.21 12.08 -12.09
N SER A 233 11.46 12.96 -13.03
CA SER A 233 10.46 13.89 -13.58
C SER A 233 10.83 14.24 -15.02
N ASN A 234 9.83 14.55 -15.83
CA ASN A 234 10.02 15.14 -17.16
C ASN A 234 10.44 16.62 -17.10
N ASN A 235 10.47 17.23 -15.93
CA ASN A 235 10.94 18.58 -15.73
C ASN A 235 12.01 18.61 -14.63
N ASN A 236 13.21 19.09 -14.97
CA ASN A 236 14.33 19.20 -14.04
C ASN A 236 14.01 20.06 -12.81
N SER A 237 13.22 21.12 -12.97
CA SER A 237 12.84 21.98 -11.83
C SER A 237 12.07 21.25 -10.73
N ALA A 238 11.37 20.15 -11.06
CA ALA A 238 10.67 19.36 -10.05
C ALA A 238 11.63 18.50 -9.23
N THR A 239 12.66 17.93 -9.85
CA THR A 239 13.74 17.19 -9.14
C THR A 239 14.63 18.13 -8.36
N ASP A 240 14.94 19.31 -8.93
CA ASP A 240 15.74 20.34 -8.26
C ASP A 240 15.06 20.83 -6.98
N ASN A 241 13.73 20.99 -6.97
CA ASN A 241 12.97 21.35 -5.78
C ASN A 241 13.11 20.29 -4.65
N VAL A 242 13.19 18.99 -5.00
CA VAL A 242 13.44 17.93 -4.00
C VAL A 242 14.85 18.06 -3.46
N LEU A 243 15.84 18.27 -4.33
CA LEU A 243 17.23 18.47 -3.93
C LEU A 243 17.42 19.70 -3.06
N GLU A 244 16.82 20.84 -3.43
CA GLU A 244 16.87 22.08 -2.65
C GLU A 244 16.32 21.86 -1.22
N LYS A 245 15.22 21.15 -1.10
CA LYS A 245 14.66 20.82 0.22
C LYS A 245 15.54 19.86 1.01
N LEU A 246 16.16 18.87 0.37
CA LEU A 246 17.15 18.00 1.03
C LEU A 246 18.35 18.83 1.53
N ASN A 247 18.86 19.77 0.72
CA ASN A 247 19.94 20.68 1.12
C ASN A 247 19.54 21.53 2.32
N LYS A 248 18.31 22.07 2.35
CA LYS A 248 17.79 22.86 3.47
C LYS A 248 17.80 22.10 4.81
N TYR A 249 17.63 20.77 4.76
CA TYR A 249 17.68 19.90 5.92
C TYR A 249 19.06 19.23 6.12
N GLU A 250 20.10 19.66 5.39
CA GLU A 250 21.45 19.12 5.44
C GLU A 250 21.60 17.67 4.94
N PHE A 251 20.64 17.19 4.15
CA PHE A 251 20.66 15.83 3.55
C PHE A 251 21.11 15.80 2.09
N GLY A 252 21.52 16.93 1.51
CA GLY A 252 21.90 17.02 0.09
C GLY A 252 23.07 16.14 -0.32
N PHE A 253 23.95 15.78 0.63
CA PHE A 253 25.07 14.86 0.38
C PHE A 253 24.63 13.42 0.09
N LEU A 254 23.37 13.05 0.41
CA LEU A 254 22.79 11.75 0.10
C LEU A 254 22.24 11.67 -1.34
N ALA A 255 22.17 12.81 -2.05
CA ALA A 255 21.54 12.89 -3.36
C ALA A 255 22.56 12.99 -4.48
N ALA A 256 22.35 12.22 -5.56
CA ALA A 256 23.10 12.32 -6.81
C ALA A 256 22.19 12.91 -7.91
N PRO A 257 22.36 14.18 -8.30
CA PRO A 257 21.59 14.78 -9.40
C PRO A 257 22.17 14.31 -10.75
N LEU A 258 21.50 13.36 -11.41
CA LEU A 258 21.98 12.67 -12.60
C LEU A 258 21.16 12.97 -13.87
N GLY A 259 20.30 13.98 -13.84
CA GLY A 259 19.27 14.21 -14.87
C GLY A 259 19.80 14.46 -16.28
N ASN A 260 20.98 15.05 -16.45
CA ASN A 260 21.63 15.29 -17.75
C ASN A 260 23.15 15.12 -17.62
N SER A 261 23.88 15.20 -18.77
CA SER A 261 25.34 15.08 -18.83
C SER A 261 26.05 16.09 -17.93
N ASP A 262 25.61 17.35 -17.95
CA ASP A 262 26.23 18.42 -17.16
C ASP A 262 26.06 18.19 -15.65
N ASN A 263 24.90 17.69 -15.26
CA ASN A 263 24.63 17.35 -13.85
C ASN A 263 25.49 16.18 -13.39
N LYS A 264 25.68 15.17 -14.25
CA LYS A 264 26.57 14.03 -13.95
C LYS A 264 28.00 14.47 -13.80
N GLN A 265 28.50 15.31 -14.71
CA GLN A 265 29.86 15.83 -14.63
C GLN A 265 30.05 16.67 -13.36
N ARG A 266 29.15 17.60 -13.07
CA ARG A 266 29.18 18.39 -11.82
C ARG A 266 29.13 17.53 -10.56
N PHE A 267 28.35 16.41 -10.60
CA PHE A 267 28.32 15.49 -9.48
C PHE A 267 29.65 14.80 -9.26
N ILE A 268 30.36 14.36 -10.33
CA ILE A 268 31.68 13.74 -10.27
C ILE A 268 32.71 14.74 -9.73
N GLU A 269 32.76 15.96 -10.30
CA GLU A 269 33.65 17.02 -9.86
C GLU A 269 33.44 17.38 -8.37
N ARG A 270 32.19 17.41 -7.92
CA ARG A 270 31.84 17.67 -6.52
C ARG A 270 32.32 16.56 -5.60
N GLN A 271 32.29 15.29 -6.01
CA GLN A 271 32.82 14.18 -5.22
C GLN A 271 34.31 14.30 -4.96
N GLU A 272 35.09 14.82 -5.94
CA GLU A 272 36.52 15.02 -5.81
C GLU A 272 36.85 16.10 -4.77
N SER A 273 36.03 17.15 -4.70
CA SER A 273 36.16 18.24 -3.72
C SER A 273 35.61 17.89 -2.33
N GLU A 274 34.54 17.07 -2.27
CA GLU A 274 33.84 16.70 -1.04
C GLU A 274 34.15 15.25 -0.62
N LYS A 275 35.42 14.96 -0.33
CA LYS A 275 35.86 13.61 0.07
C LYS A 275 35.33 13.12 1.42
N HIS A 276 34.90 14.04 2.26
CA HIS A 276 34.41 13.75 3.61
C HIS A 276 32.90 14.04 3.72
N TYR A 277 32.26 13.41 4.70
CA TYR A 277 30.89 13.78 5.07
C TYR A 277 30.88 15.20 5.66
N PRO A 278 29.75 15.93 5.57
CA PRO A 278 29.62 17.24 6.21
C PRO A 278 29.91 17.16 7.71
N GLU A 279 30.52 18.20 8.27
CA GLU A 279 30.83 18.28 9.72
C GLU A 279 29.59 18.04 10.59
N ALA A 280 28.42 18.54 10.15
CA ALA A 280 27.14 18.32 10.81
C ALA A 280 26.80 16.83 10.97
N PHE A 281 27.32 15.95 10.08
CA PHE A 281 27.05 14.52 10.14
C PHE A 281 27.66 13.86 11.39
N ALA A 282 28.80 14.34 11.85
CA ALA A 282 29.43 13.85 13.08
C ALA A 282 28.56 14.14 14.33
N SER A 283 27.79 15.23 14.30
CA SER A 283 26.85 15.59 15.38
C SER A 283 25.59 14.73 15.44
N TRP A 284 25.32 13.93 14.40
CA TRP A 284 24.19 13.02 14.35
C TRP A 284 24.40 11.73 15.14
N ARG A 285 25.46 11.68 15.92
CA ARG A 285 25.85 10.50 16.70
C ARG A 285 24.70 10.03 17.57
N ALA A 286 24.41 8.75 17.42
CA ALA A 286 23.28 8.13 18.08
C ALA A 286 23.48 8.09 19.59
N ASP A 287 22.50 8.52 20.32
CA ASP A 287 22.25 8.05 21.67
C ASP A 287 21.63 6.64 21.56
N GLU A 288 22.48 5.62 21.42
CA GLU A 288 22.06 4.24 21.15
C GLU A 288 21.18 3.67 22.25
N ALA A 289 21.31 4.17 23.48
CA ALA A 289 20.54 3.73 24.64
C ALA A 289 19.03 4.07 24.50
N ASN A 290 18.68 5.16 23.81
CA ASN A 290 17.31 5.68 23.76
C ASN A 290 16.54 5.32 22.46
N GLN A 291 17.11 4.50 21.56
CA GLN A 291 16.45 4.18 20.27
C GLN A 291 15.12 3.44 20.34
N PRO A 292 14.94 2.43 21.21
CA PRO A 292 13.62 1.77 21.34
C PRO A 292 12.55 2.75 21.80
N GLU A 293 12.89 3.67 22.68
CA GLU A 293 11.99 4.68 23.23
C GLU A 293 11.51 5.68 22.15
N PHE A 294 12.40 6.12 21.24
CA PHE A 294 12.01 6.99 20.14
C PHE A 294 10.98 6.36 19.21
N LEU A 295 11.17 5.09 18.86
CA LEU A 295 10.22 4.38 17.99
C LEU A 295 8.85 4.21 18.66
N GLU A 296 8.83 3.91 19.96
CA GLU A 296 7.56 3.83 20.71
C GLU A 296 6.87 5.19 20.80
N GLN A 297 7.63 6.27 21.01
CA GLN A 297 7.09 7.62 21.03
C GLN A 297 6.52 8.01 19.66
N ILE A 298 7.19 7.66 18.55
CA ILE A 298 6.71 7.88 17.20
C ILE A 298 5.39 7.13 16.97
N ASP A 299 5.32 5.85 17.34
CA ASP A 299 4.09 5.04 17.18
C ASP A 299 2.92 5.64 17.97
N ARG A 300 3.13 5.99 19.25
CA ARG A 300 2.11 6.65 20.09
C ARG A 300 1.65 7.98 19.50
N GLN A 301 2.60 8.75 18.97
CA GLN A 301 2.30 10.05 18.37
C GLN A 301 1.51 9.94 17.08
N ILE A 302 1.82 8.94 16.24
CA ILE A 302 1.05 8.65 15.03
C ILE A 302 -0.38 8.24 15.39
N GLU A 303 -0.57 7.40 16.40
CA GLU A 303 -1.90 6.98 16.86
C GLU A 303 -2.72 8.17 17.38
N LEU A 304 -2.10 9.03 18.21
CA LEU A 304 -2.73 10.24 18.70
C LEU A 304 -3.14 11.18 17.56
N LEU A 305 -2.24 11.45 16.61
CA LEU A 305 -2.52 12.31 15.46
C LEU A 305 -3.60 11.72 14.56
N ASN A 306 -3.60 10.41 14.30
CA ASN A 306 -4.66 9.77 13.53
C ASN A 306 -6.04 9.94 14.19
N ASN A 307 -6.11 9.83 15.53
CA ASN A 307 -7.34 10.08 16.28
C ASN A 307 -7.78 11.56 16.19
N LEU A 308 -6.84 12.50 16.32
CA LEU A 308 -7.12 13.92 16.17
C LEU A 308 -7.60 14.28 14.76
N PHE A 309 -6.97 13.75 13.72
CA PHE A 309 -7.39 13.96 12.34
C PHE A 309 -8.76 13.37 12.04
N ALA A 310 -9.07 12.19 12.58
CA ALA A 310 -10.42 11.62 12.48
C ALA A 310 -11.48 12.51 13.16
N LYS A 311 -11.15 13.10 14.30
CA LYS A 311 -12.03 14.09 14.96
C LYS A 311 -12.19 15.37 14.13
N GLN A 312 -11.12 15.88 13.50
CA GLN A 312 -11.20 17.03 12.60
C GLN A 312 -12.08 16.75 11.38
N GLU A 313 -11.96 15.57 10.77
CA GLU A 313 -12.79 15.14 9.66
C GLU A 313 -14.27 15.04 10.09
N ARG A 314 -14.54 14.40 11.24
CA ARG A 314 -15.90 14.30 11.79
C ARG A 314 -16.48 15.69 12.11
N LEU A 315 -15.67 16.61 12.65
CA LEU A 315 -16.07 18.00 12.91
C LEU A 315 -16.47 18.71 11.60
N ALA A 316 -15.68 18.56 10.55
CA ALA A 316 -16.00 19.15 9.24
C ALA A 316 -17.33 18.61 8.68
N ILE A 317 -17.55 17.29 8.76
CA ILE A 317 -18.81 16.64 8.37
C ILE A 317 -19.97 17.14 9.23
N ALA A 318 -19.82 17.18 10.54
CA ALA A 318 -20.87 17.64 11.45
C ALA A 318 -21.27 19.10 11.20
N ARG A 319 -20.30 19.98 10.88
CA ARG A 319 -20.56 21.36 10.49
C ARG A 319 -21.33 21.46 9.16
N GLN A 320 -20.97 20.61 8.18
CA GLN A 320 -21.68 20.54 6.91
C GLN A 320 -23.12 20.02 7.10
N GLU A 321 -23.31 18.98 7.91
CA GLU A 321 -24.63 18.44 8.28
C GLU A 321 -25.47 19.51 8.98
N LEU A 322 -24.87 20.28 9.88
CA LEU A 322 -25.56 21.39 10.59
C LEU A 322 -26.01 22.47 9.61
N HIS A 323 -25.14 22.88 8.68
CA HIS A 323 -25.46 23.90 7.68
C HIS A 323 -26.60 23.43 6.73
N ALA A 324 -26.54 22.16 6.29
CA ALA A 324 -27.63 21.56 5.49
C ALA A 324 -28.96 21.57 6.26
N LEU A 325 -28.91 21.14 7.54
CA LEU A 325 -30.09 21.13 8.41
C LEU A 325 -30.68 22.54 8.62
N GLU A 326 -29.83 23.56 8.82
CA GLU A 326 -30.26 24.97 8.95
C GLU A 326 -30.92 25.50 7.66
N THR A 327 -30.44 25.03 6.51
CA THR A 327 -31.02 25.41 5.21
C THR A 327 -32.37 24.74 5.00
N GLU A 328 -32.49 23.44 5.25
CA GLU A 328 -33.75 22.69 5.21
C GLU A 328 -34.79 23.30 6.16
N ARG A 329 -34.37 23.59 7.38
CA ARG A 329 -35.24 24.22 8.38
C ARG A 329 -35.77 25.59 7.95
N ARG A 330 -34.92 26.43 7.33
CA ARG A 330 -35.35 27.77 6.82
C ARG A 330 -36.39 27.62 5.70
N HIS A 331 -36.24 26.65 4.80
CA HIS A 331 -37.20 26.38 3.77
C HIS A 331 -38.52 25.90 4.37
N PHE A 332 -38.48 24.97 5.30
CA PHE A 332 -39.65 24.46 6.00
C PHE A 332 -40.40 25.59 6.74
N GLU A 333 -39.70 26.47 7.48
CA GLU A 333 -40.31 27.61 8.20
C GLU A 333 -40.94 28.66 7.26
N ARG A 334 -40.40 28.82 6.04
CA ARG A 334 -41.01 29.73 5.02
C ARG A 334 -42.26 29.15 4.39
N GLU A 335 -42.32 27.86 4.17
CA GLU A 335 -43.47 27.22 3.48
C GLU A 335 -44.65 26.97 4.44
N ILE A 336 -44.36 26.55 5.67
CA ILE A 336 -45.37 26.06 6.61
C ILE A 336 -45.65 27.09 7.74
N GLY A 337 -44.77 28.02 7.92
CA GLY A 337 -44.77 28.98 9.05
C GLY A 337 -44.03 28.44 10.28
N VAL A 338 -43.77 29.37 11.24
CA VAL A 338 -43.13 29.01 12.49
C VAL A 338 -44.15 28.39 13.42
N SER A 339 -43.86 27.20 13.91
CA SER A 339 -44.69 26.51 14.88
C SER A 339 -44.74 27.22 16.23
N ASP A 340 -45.93 27.54 16.72
CA ASP A 340 -46.14 28.12 18.04
C ASP A 340 -45.93 27.11 19.20
N TYR A 341 -45.84 25.81 18.87
CA TYR A 341 -45.65 24.75 19.86
C TYR A 341 -44.21 24.44 20.13
N LYS A 342 -43.75 24.70 21.34
CA LYS A 342 -42.42 24.34 21.84
C LYS A 342 -42.33 22.86 22.29
N ILE A 343 -42.41 21.97 21.31
CA ILE A 343 -42.28 20.53 21.55
C ILE A 343 -40.81 20.13 21.56
N ALA A 344 -40.38 19.32 22.54
CA ALA A 344 -39.02 18.83 22.63
C ALA A 344 -38.98 17.34 23.00
N LEU A 345 -37.93 16.64 22.57
CA LEU A 345 -37.66 15.27 23.00
C LEU A 345 -37.37 15.20 24.50
N ARG A 346 -37.89 14.16 25.16
CA ARG A 346 -37.54 13.85 26.57
C ARG A 346 -36.10 13.38 26.72
N LYS A 347 -35.61 12.62 25.71
CA LYS A 347 -34.25 12.06 25.66
C LYS A 347 -33.64 12.35 24.30
N PRO A 348 -32.44 12.94 24.20
CA PRO A 348 -31.82 13.28 22.90
C PRO A 348 -31.67 12.09 21.97
N GLY A 349 -31.31 10.88 22.47
CA GLY A 349 -31.15 9.66 21.66
C GLY A 349 -32.45 9.07 21.07
N SER A 350 -33.61 9.76 21.23
CA SER A 350 -34.90 9.26 20.72
C SER A 350 -35.31 9.84 19.36
N ILE A 351 -34.42 10.53 18.65
CA ILE A 351 -34.71 11.14 17.34
C ILE A 351 -35.25 10.10 16.36
N LEU A 352 -34.64 8.94 16.26
CA LEU A 352 -35.06 7.87 15.33
C LEU A 352 -36.50 7.40 15.63
N ARG A 353 -36.89 7.36 16.93
CA ARG A 353 -38.24 7.01 17.35
C ARG A 353 -39.24 8.13 16.99
N LEU A 354 -38.81 9.38 17.12
CA LEU A 354 -39.64 10.53 16.71
C LEU A 354 -39.85 10.54 15.19
N THR A 355 -38.80 10.30 14.40
CA THR A 355 -38.89 10.20 12.94
C THR A 355 -39.85 9.08 12.51
N ARG A 356 -39.75 7.91 13.14
CA ARG A 356 -40.71 6.79 12.88
C ARG A 356 -42.14 7.15 13.27
N LEU A 357 -42.35 7.89 14.34
CA LEU A 357 -43.65 8.37 14.76
C LEU A 357 -44.21 9.36 13.73
N TRP A 358 -43.38 10.29 13.27
CA TRP A 358 -43.71 11.29 12.24
C TRP A 358 -44.08 10.62 10.91
N LEU A 359 -43.31 9.66 10.41
CA LEU A 359 -43.64 8.86 9.22
C LEU A 359 -44.94 8.10 9.39
N GLY A 360 -45.15 7.49 10.57
CA GLY A 360 -46.38 6.79 10.88
C GLY A 360 -47.64 7.70 10.89
N LEU A 361 -47.44 8.98 11.26
CA LEU A 361 -48.53 10.00 11.17
C LEU A 361 -48.78 10.48 9.76
N GLN A 362 -47.75 10.64 8.94
CA GLN A 362 -47.93 10.93 7.50
C GLN A 362 -48.73 9.83 6.80
N GLN A 363 -48.33 8.57 6.97
CA GLN A 363 -49.08 7.42 6.42
C GLN A 363 -50.49 7.35 6.97
N PHE A 364 -50.68 7.71 8.25
CA PHE A 364 -52.01 7.76 8.84
C PHE A 364 -52.89 8.87 8.21
N ALA A 365 -52.28 10.01 7.83
CA ALA A 365 -52.96 11.10 7.13
C ALA A 365 -53.42 10.68 5.69
N GLU A 366 -52.55 9.95 5.01
CA GLU A 366 -52.84 9.42 3.66
C GLU A 366 -53.92 8.32 3.69
N ASP A 367 -53.90 7.41 4.67
CA ASP A 367 -54.83 6.31 4.86
C ASP A 367 -56.26 6.80 5.19
N THR A 368 -56.47 8.03 5.70
CA THR A 368 -57.79 8.59 6.01
C THR A 368 -58.61 8.90 4.77
N ALA A 369 -57.99 8.92 3.59
CA ALA A 369 -58.67 9.15 2.31
C ALA A 369 -59.35 7.88 1.71
N PHE A 370 -59.16 6.69 2.29
CA PHE A 370 -59.61 5.41 1.72
C PHE A 370 -60.34 4.50 2.72
N HIS A 371 -61.64 4.24 2.50
CA HIS A 371 -62.58 3.22 3.00
C HIS A 371 -63.31 3.41 4.35
N PRO A 372 -64.67 3.42 4.31
CA PRO A 372 -65.54 3.51 5.47
C PRO A 372 -66.03 2.14 5.97
N ASP A 373 -65.15 1.17 6.16
CA ASP A 373 -65.48 -0.17 6.67
C ASP A 373 -65.40 -0.16 8.22
N PHE A 374 -66.32 -0.82 8.91
CA PHE A 374 -66.38 -0.82 10.39
C PHE A 374 -65.08 -1.29 11.06
N PHE A 375 -64.46 -2.32 10.50
CA PHE A 375 -63.14 -2.79 10.92
C PHE A 375 -62.02 -1.80 10.65
N GLY A 376 -62.10 -1.06 9.53
CA GLY A 376 -61.17 0.01 9.19
C GLY A 376 -61.23 1.16 10.20
N ILE A 377 -62.44 1.60 10.56
CA ILE A 377 -62.67 2.66 11.56
C ILE A 377 -62.10 2.26 12.93
N MET A 378 -62.33 1.02 13.37
CA MET A 378 -61.80 0.54 14.65
C MET A 378 -60.27 0.43 14.65
N ARG A 379 -59.69 -0.09 13.57
CA ARG A 379 -58.25 -0.16 13.38
C ARG A 379 -57.60 1.23 13.35
N HIS A 380 -58.24 2.18 12.72
CA HIS A 380 -57.82 3.59 12.67
C HIS A 380 -57.84 4.23 14.07
N LYS A 381 -58.92 4.06 14.85
CA LYS A 381 -58.98 4.55 16.23
C LYS A 381 -57.89 3.94 17.15
N LEU A 382 -57.58 2.65 17.04
CA LEU A 382 -56.55 1.99 17.76
C LEU A 382 -55.13 2.51 17.36
N ARG A 383 -54.87 2.70 16.09
CA ARG A 383 -53.61 3.33 15.58
C ARG A 383 -53.43 4.74 16.16
N TRP A 384 -54.52 5.55 16.17
CA TRP A 384 -54.47 6.90 16.75
C TRP A 384 -54.16 6.91 18.24
N ILE A 385 -54.78 6.01 19.03
CA ILE A 385 -54.48 5.87 20.44
C ILE A 385 -52.99 5.49 20.69
N ALA A 386 -52.47 4.54 19.90
CA ALA A 386 -51.09 4.12 19.98
C ALA A 386 -50.13 5.28 19.63
N ILE A 387 -50.44 6.09 18.64
CA ILE A 387 -49.67 7.29 18.26
C ILE A 387 -49.66 8.30 19.43
N ARG A 388 -50.81 8.57 20.04
CA ARG A 388 -50.90 9.49 21.20
C ARG A 388 -50.10 9.02 22.38
N LEU A 389 -50.12 7.73 22.71
CA LEU A 389 -49.33 7.15 23.80
C LEU A 389 -47.82 7.24 23.55
N ARG A 390 -47.38 6.86 22.31
CA ARG A 390 -45.98 6.97 21.92
C ARG A 390 -45.50 8.40 21.89
N SER A 391 -46.31 9.36 21.42
CA SER A 391 -45.98 10.76 21.44
C SER A 391 -45.74 11.31 22.85
N ARG A 392 -46.62 10.96 23.78
CA ARG A 392 -46.50 11.36 25.21
C ARG A 392 -45.25 10.77 25.88
N GLN A 393 -44.82 9.55 25.50
CA GLN A 393 -43.61 8.93 26.01
C GLN A 393 -42.34 9.60 25.47
N LEU A 394 -42.34 10.04 24.21
CA LEU A 394 -41.17 10.57 23.53
C LEU A 394 -41.01 12.09 23.73
N LEU A 395 -42.11 12.84 23.82
CA LEU A 395 -42.11 14.28 23.78
C LEU A 395 -42.50 14.89 25.15
N LYS A 396 -41.95 16.05 25.43
CA LYS A 396 -42.34 16.96 26.50
C LYS A 396 -42.88 18.25 25.89
N GLY A 397 -43.74 18.96 26.63
CA GLY A 397 -44.39 20.19 26.16
C GLY A 397 -45.71 19.95 25.36
N LEU A 398 -46.24 18.70 25.34
CA LEU A 398 -47.48 18.41 24.72
C LEU A 398 -48.69 18.92 25.58
N SER A 399 -49.49 19.84 25.08
CA SER A 399 -50.73 20.26 25.70
C SER A 399 -51.85 19.18 25.58
N ARG A 400 -52.92 19.31 26.40
CA ARG A 400 -54.10 18.42 26.27
C ARG A 400 -54.77 18.52 24.91
N ASP A 401 -54.72 19.70 24.31
CA ASP A 401 -55.40 20.03 23.03
C ASP A 401 -54.54 19.75 21.80
N PHE A 402 -53.26 19.38 21.98
CA PHE A 402 -52.35 19.11 20.87
C PHE A 402 -52.92 18.11 19.86
N PHE A 403 -53.52 17.02 20.31
CA PHE A 403 -54.09 15.99 19.47
C PHE A 403 -55.54 16.26 19.00
N ARG A 404 -56.11 17.42 19.34
CA ARG A 404 -57.43 17.88 18.82
C ARG A 404 -57.29 18.78 17.59
N ARG A 405 -56.05 19.14 17.28
CA ARG A 405 -55.70 20.01 16.15
C ARG A 405 -55.78 19.23 14.82
N ASP A 406 -55.71 19.96 13.75
CA ASP A 406 -55.60 19.39 12.42
C ASP A 406 -54.33 18.53 12.30
N LEU A 407 -54.46 17.42 11.58
CA LEU A 407 -53.40 16.41 11.47
C LEU A 407 -52.19 16.95 10.74
N SER A 408 -52.36 17.82 9.73
CA SER A 408 -51.29 18.50 9.02
C SER A 408 -50.46 19.39 9.96
N ALA A 409 -51.10 20.11 10.85
CA ALA A 409 -50.43 20.95 11.86
C ALA A 409 -49.62 20.10 12.88
N ILE A 410 -50.17 18.93 13.28
CA ILE A 410 -49.45 18.00 14.18
C ILE A 410 -48.22 17.43 13.48
N VAL A 411 -48.29 17.05 12.20
CA VAL A 411 -47.21 16.54 11.41
C VAL A 411 -46.10 17.60 11.27
N SER A 412 -46.47 18.84 11.00
CA SER A 412 -45.56 19.99 10.88
C SER A 412 -44.84 20.29 12.22
N ASP A 413 -45.57 20.29 13.35
CA ASP A 413 -44.99 20.50 14.67
C ASP A 413 -43.99 19.41 15.06
N LEU A 414 -44.28 18.16 14.70
CA LEU A 414 -43.33 17.04 14.94
C LEU A 414 -42.12 17.14 14.04
N GLN A 415 -42.26 17.59 12.80
CA GLN A 415 -41.15 17.85 11.90
C GLN A 415 -40.23 18.97 12.46
N ALA A 416 -40.81 20.06 12.93
CA ALA A 416 -40.08 21.13 13.60
C ALA A 416 -39.34 20.60 14.86
N ALA A 417 -39.98 19.70 15.64
CA ALA A 417 -39.34 19.06 16.78
C ALA A 417 -38.16 18.16 16.37
N ILE A 418 -38.24 17.47 15.23
CA ILE A 418 -37.14 16.67 14.66
C ILE A 418 -35.98 17.59 14.30
N TYR A 419 -36.22 18.68 13.55
CA TYR A 419 -35.18 19.64 13.22
C TYR A 419 -34.48 20.21 14.47
N ASN A 420 -35.25 20.64 15.46
CA ASN A 420 -34.69 21.15 16.70
C ASN A 420 -33.87 20.10 17.44
N ALA A 421 -34.33 18.86 17.52
CA ALA A 421 -33.60 17.80 18.19
C ALA A 421 -32.28 17.43 17.47
N ARG A 422 -32.29 17.35 16.13
CA ARG A 422 -31.08 17.14 15.32
C ARG A 422 -30.09 18.28 15.46
N TYR A 423 -30.59 19.51 15.45
CA TYR A 423 -29.79 20.70 15.65
C TYR A 423 -29.04 20.69 16.99
N GLN A 424 -29.74 20.37 18.10
CA GLN A 424 -29.12 20.30 19.42
C GLN A 424 -28.08 19.19 19.52
N VAL A 425 -28.33 18.02 18.91
CA VAL A 425 -27.36 16.92 18.92
C VAL A 425 -26.12 17.27 18.14
N LEU A 426 -26.28 17.84 16.90
CA LEU A 426 -25.13 18.25 16.09
C LEU A 426 -24.33 19.36 16.76
N ARG A 427 -24.99 20.35 17.39
CA ARG A 427 -24.28 21.41 18.14
C ARG A 427 -23.50 20.86 19.32
N ALA A 428 -24.07 19.93 20.07
CA ALA A 428 -23.39 19.31 21.19
C ALA A 428 -22.16 18.51 20.73
N GLU A 429 -22.32 17.73 19.64
CA GLU A 429 -21.22 16.96 19.03
C GLU A 429 -20.10 17.89 18.54
N ILE A 430 -20.43 18.99 17.85
CA ILE A 430 -19.47 19.97 17.36
C ILE A 430 -18.70 20.57 18.55
N ALA A 431 -19.39 20.99 19.61
CA ALA A 431 -18.75 21.58 20.79
C ALA A 431 -17.79 20.60 21.50
N GLU A 432 -18.17 19.30 21.61
CA GLU A 432 -17.33 18.26 22.18
C GLU A 432 -16.08 18.03 21.34
N LEU A 433 -16.24 17.91 20.01
CA LEU A 433 -15.13 17.73 19.07
C LEU A 433 -14.17 18.94 19.08
N GLU A 434 -14.70 20.16 19.06
CA GLU A 434 -13.90 21.39 19.15
C GLU A 434 -13.09 21.45 20.45
N ALA A 435 -13.72 21.18 21.60
CA ALA A 435 -13.03 21.16 22.88
C ALA A 435 -11.92 20.10 22.91
N SER A 436 -12.17 18.90 22.37
CA SER A 436 -11.18 17.82 22.30
C SER A 436 -10.00 18.15 21.38
N ILE A 437 -10.24 18.79 20.24
CA ILE A 437 -9.19 19.16 19.28
C ILE A 437 -8.36 20.32 19.85
N THR A 438 -9.01 21.34 20.45
CA THR A 438 -8.33 22.50 20.99
C THR A 438 -7.42 22.15 22.18
N SER A 439 -7.86 21.19 23.02
CA SER A 439 -7.07 20.75 24.18
C SER A 439 -5.75 20.07 23.84
N GLN A 440 -5.58 19.55 22.61
CA GLN A 440 -4.44 18.72 22.23
C GLN A 440 -3.50 19.36 21.18
N ASN A 441 -3.72 20.60 20.79
CA ASN A 441 -2.86 21.36 19.87
C ASN A 441 -2.19 20.55 18.75
N VAL A 442 -2.94 20.25 17.68
CA VAL A 442 -2.50 19.39 16.56
C VAL A 442 -1.16 19.83 15.97
N GLU A 443 -0.88 21.13 15.90
CA GLU A 443 0.36 21.65 15.36
C GLU A 443 1.57 21.28 16.23
N GLU A 444 1.44 21.38 17.53
CA GLU A 444 2.48 20.97 18.48
C GLU A 444 2.73 19.46 18.39
N GLN A 445 1.67 18.66 18.34
CA GLN A 445 1.79 17.21 18.22
C GLN A 445 2.47 16.81 16.89
N THR A 446 2.20 17.51 15.81
CA THR A 446 2.87 17.29 14.51
C THR A 446 4.35 17.68 14.57
N LYS A 447 4.70 18.75 15.26
CA LYS A 447 6.11 19.16 15.48
C LYS A 447 6.86 18.11 16.32
N LEU A 448 6.24 17.56 17.35
CA LEU A 448 6.83 16.49 18.16
C LEU A 448 7.11 15.23 17.32
N LEU A 449 6.12 14.80 16.52
CA LEU A 449 6.31 13.67 15.61
C LEU A 449 7.49 13.89 14.65
N SER A 450 7.56 15.10 14.05
CA SER A 450 8.65 15.40 13.11
C SER A 450 10.01 15.47 13.80
N GLY A 451 10.08 15.99 15.03
CA GLY A 451 11.30 16.05 15.82
C GLY A 451 11.87 14.65 16.13
N TRP A 452 11.06 13.77 16.69
CA TRP A 452 11.49 12.37 16.97
C TRP A 452 11.81 11.60 15.70
N SER A 453 11.02 11.79 14.64
CA SER A 453 11.27 11.17 13.34
C SER A 453 12.59 11.65 12.71
N MET A 454 12.90 12.93 12.84
CA MET A 454 14.15 13.53 12.36
C MET A 454 15.35 12.98 13.13
N GLN A 455 15.26 12.87 14.46
CA GLN A 455 16.31 12.29 15.29
C GLN A 455 16.54 10.81 14.93
N HIS A 456 15.47 10.04 14.74
CA HIS A 456 15.57 8.64 14.32
C HIS A 456 16.22 8.49 12.94
N LEU A 457 15.84 9.34 11.96
CA LEU A 457 16.46 9.37 10.63
C LEU A 457 17.96 9.65 10.72
N LYS A 458 18.36 10.70 11.44
CA LYS A 458 19.77 11.07 11.64
C LYS A 458 20.56 9.95 12.27
N ASN A 459 20.02 9.33 13.33
CA ASN A 459 20.65 8.19 14.00
C ASN A 459 20.82 6.97 13.08
N ALA A 460 19.77 6.64 12.29
CA ALA A 460 19.83 5.52 11.34
C ALA A 460 20.88 5.72 10.25
N LEU A 461 20.96 6.95 9.71
CA LEU A 461 21.94 7.30 8.68
C LEU A 461 23.36 7.32 9.25
N HIS A 462 23.57 7.89 10.43
CA HIS A 462 24.88 7.90 11.08
C HIS A 462 25.37 6.47 11.35
N ARG A 463 24.52 5.55 11.82
CA ARG A 463 24.85 4.15 12.03
C ARG A 463 25.24 3.43 10.74
N LYS A 464 24.54 3.73 9.64
CA LYS A 464 24.79 3.08 8.34
C LYS A 464 26.05 3.61 7.66
N TYR A 465 26.29 4.93 7.74
CA TYR A 465 27.34 5.63 6.99
C TYR A 465 28.41 6.26 7.89
N GLY A 466 28.40 5.98 9.18
CA GLY A 466 29.23 6.63 10.20
C GLY A 466 30.69 6.81 9.84
N THR A 467 31.41 7.51 10.68
CA THR A 467 32.80 8.03 10.45
C THR A 467 33.83 6.98 10.04
N ASP A 468 33.55 5.70 10.28
CA ASP A 468 34.44 4.58 9.96
C ASP A 468 34.25 4.03 8.52
N HIS A 469 33.29 4.50 7.80
CA HIS A 469 33.06 4.11 6.41
C HIS A 469 33.47 5.24 5.46
N PRO A 470 34.34 4.96 4.46
CA PRO A 470 34.66 5.95 3.44
C PRO A 470 33.37 6.33 2.66
N LYS A 471 33.26 7.63 2.36
CA LYS A 471 32.18 8.12 1.49
C LYS A 471 32.26 7.37 0.16
N PRO A 472 31.16 6.77 -0.35
CA PRO A 472 31.17 6.10 -1.64
C PRO A 472 31.62 7.06 -2.74
N PHE A 473 32.51 6.59 -3.60
CA PHE A 473 32.98 7.33 -4.78
C PHE A 473 32.47 6.63 -6.02
N PHE A 474 31.73 7.35 -6.87
CA PHE A 474 31.18 6.84 -8.11
C PHE A 474 32.03 7.34 -9.27
N ARG A 475 32.38 6.44 -10.20
CA ARG A 475 33.04 6.77 -11.45
C ARG A 475 31.99 7.12 -12.50
N SER A 476 32.41 7.78 -13.60
CA SER A 476 31.52 8.10 -14.70
C SER A 476 30.75 6.89 -15.23
N GLU A 477 31.39 5.74 -15.25
CA GLU A 477 30.84 4.46 -15.72
C GLU A 477 29.73 3.94 -14.80
N ASP A 478 29.83 4.18 -13.49
CA ASP A 478 28.87 3.74 -12.47
C ASP A 478 27.56 4.55 -12.53
N LEU A 479 27.56 5.71 -13.21
CA LEU A 479 26.39 6.59 -13.32
C LEU A 479 25.43 6.21 -14.46
N TYR A 480 25.77 5.22 -15.26
CA TYR A 480 24.94 4.75 -16.35
C TYR A 480 24.26 3.43 -15.97
N LEU A 481 23.15 3.51 -15.25
CA LEU A 481 22.31 2.35 -14.99
C LEU A 481 21.68 1.85 -16.30
N ARG A 482 21.78 0.55 -16.55
CA ARG A 482 21.07 -0.10 -17.64
C ARG A 482 19.63 -0.36 -17.22
N ALA A 483 18.69 -0.27 -18.17
CA ALA A 483 17.28 -0.49 -17.86
C ALA A 483 17.02 -1.85 -17.18
N GLN A 484 17.76 -2.89 -17.58
CA GLN A 484 17.64 -4.21 -16.96
C GLN A 484 18.16 -4.24 -15.51
N GLU A 485 19.21 -3.51 -15.17
CA GLU A 485 19.74 -3.41 -13.82
C GLU A 485 18.73 -2.78 -12.87
N VAL A 486 18.04 -1.72 -13.32
CA VAL A 486 16.97 -1.07 -12.55
C VAL A 486 15.78 -2.01 -12.27
N LEU A 487 15.48 -2.92 -13.21
CA LEU A 487 14.42 -3.91 -13.05
C LEU A 487 14.85 -5.10 -12.17
N ASP A 488 16.15 -5.31 -12.01
CA ASP A 488 16.71 -6.39 -11.22
C ASP A 488 16.90 -6.03 -9.75
N GLU A 489 17.00 -4.73 -9.43
CA GLU A 489 17.03 -4.17 -8.07
C GLU A 489 15.63 -4.07 -7.45
#